data_1f31613a8133409ae63a6cd050ed664f
#
_entry.id   1f31613a8133409ae63a6cd050ed664f
#
_cell.length_a   1.000
_cell.length_b   1.000
_cell.length_c   1.000
_cell.angle_alpha   90.00
_cell.angle_beta   90.00
_cell.angle_gamma   90.00
#
_symmetry.space_group_name_H-M   'P 1'
#
loop_
_entity.id
_entity.type
_entity.pdbx_description
1 polymer ?
#
loop_
_entity_poly.entity_id
_entity_poly.type
_entity_poly.pdbx_seq_one_letter_code
_entity_poly.pdbx_strand_id
1 'polypeptide(L)'
;MEYGYDDNYDSYQNNIKPMNNIFKICRSTVKIILPDNVGSSSGFFLKFPRKKKIFYCLMTNQHAITSRIINRNKQIRIIYENETKYLDIILNKRERIIETFFELYNLDITIVEIIPKDKVNESYFLDKYNFEGGNINIENYIGRKIQVIQYPKGKILSFSEGIILGNHSNNAYIFTHTSQTKHGSSGSPIVLKGDDKVLAIHKGKLTETRDNVGIFVEIIVDIMKDYKRNGNIVEYYENGALKYDGKIKDDKYDDVSGTYVDLNGECYFGEFRNGIKEGKGTEYYNNGEKKYEGNFSYNQYNGNGTLIYENGDYYIGNFVNGKKEGEGTEYYKNKKEKYHGKFSNDKYNDSNGIFYEENGWYYTGEFKNGKKNGHCLYFNDCNKVVKDGNFIDDEFVEGKDFSTGLNKIKNFIGNVKLTFSPVESFFGVKCKNCEHLLKNHEKLYDGWIKCNDCPEGDNACPYN
;
A
#
# COMPACT_ATOMS: atom_id res chain seq x y z
N MET A 1 -57.32 -43.27 -31.53
CA MET A 1 -57.36 -42.01 -30.76
C MET A 1 -55.90 -41.59 -30.56
N GLU A 2 -55.43 -40.85 -31.53
CA GLU A 2 -54.09 -40.22 -31.46
C GLU A 2 -54.21 -38.96 -30.61
N TYR A 3 -53.44 -38.88 -29.58
CA TYR A 3 -53.25 -37.63 -28.81
C TYR A 3 -52.18 -36.78 -29.53
N GLY A 4 -52.62 -35.72 -30.17
CA GLY A 4 -51.74 -34.68 -30.73
C GLY A 4 -50.97 -33.99 -29.61
N TYR A 5 -49.66 -33.93 -29.69
CA TYR A 5 -48.79 -33.07 -28.87
C TYR A 5 -49.00 -31.63 -29.31
N ASP A 6 -49.37 -30.81 -28.34
CA ASP A 6 -49.60 -29.38 -28.51
C ASP A 6 -48.24 -28.66 -28.55
N ASP A 7 -47.94 -28.02 -29.70
CA ASP A 7 -46.67 -27.31 -29.97
C ASP A 7 -46.55 -25.98 -29.22
N ASN A 8 -47.22 -25.83 -28.09
CA ASN A 8 -47.20 -24.59 -27.27
C ASN A 8 -46.14 -24.58 -26.16
N TYR A 9 -45.17 -25.51 -26.12
CA TYR A 9 -44.17 -25.55 -25.06
C TYR A 9 -43.08 -24.42 -25.17
N ASP A 10 -42.87 -23.86 -26.36
CA ASP A 10 -41.87 -22.80 -26.56
C ASP A 10 -42.35 -21.41 -26.13
N SER A 11 -43.66 -21.18 -25.97
CA SER A 11 -44.18 -19.90 -25.50
C SER A 11 -44.02 -19.70 -23.97
N TYR A 12 -43.84 -20.77 -23.19
CA TYR A 12 -43.60 -20.69 -21.74
C TYR A 12 -42.17 -20.40 -21.37
N GLN A 13 -41.20 -20.75 -22.19
CA GLN A 13 -39.78 -20.49 -21.94
C GLN A 13 -39.44 -19.01 -22.02
N ASN A 14 -40.15 -18.22 -22.83
CA ASN A 14 -39.92 -16.77 -22.97
C ASN A 14 -40.46 -15.94 -21.78
N ASN A 15 -41.32 -16.50 -20.94
CA ASN A 15 -41.85 -15.83 -19.74
C ASN A 15 -41.04 -16.09 -18.45
N ILE A 16 -40.08 -17.00 -18.46
CA ILE A 16 -39.21 -17.31 -17.29
C ILE A 16 -38.11 -16.27 -17.10
N LYS A 17 -37.62 -15.64 -18.20
CA LYS A 17 -36.58 -14.59 -18.13
C LYS A 17 -36.95 -13.38 -17.25
N PRO A 18 -38.19 -12.82 -17.33
CA PRO A 18 -38.57 -11.70 -16.48
C PRO A 18 -38.58 -12.01 -14.97
N MET A 19 -38.86 -13.24 -14.58
CA MET A 19 -38.86 -13.63 -13.15
C MET A 19 -37.43 -13.71 -12.60
N ASN A 20 -36.48 -14.25 -13.37
CA ASN A 20 -35.07 -14.33 -12.93
C ASN A 20 -34.46 -12.95 -12.72
N ASN A 21 -34.82 -11.97 -13.58
CA ASN A 21 -34.34 -10.60 -13.47
C ASN A 21 -34.83 -9.92 -12.18
N ILE A 22 -36.12 -10.07 -11.86
CA ILE A 22 -36.68 -9.55 -10.60
C ILE A 22 -36.03 -10.19 -9.37
N PHE A 23 -35.77 -11.49 -9.38
CA PHE A 23 -35.09 -12.17 -8.27
C PHE A 23 -33.68 -11.60 -8.03
N LYS A 24 -32.91 -11.34 -9.09
CA LYS A 24 -31.57 -10.73 -8.98
C LYS A 24 -31.68 -9.35 -8.31
N ILE A 25 -32.61 -8.51 -8.72
CA ILE A 25 -32.79 -7.17 -8.16
C ILE A 25 -33.24 -7.24 -6.69
N CYS A 26 -34.21 -8.13 -6.38
CA CYS A 26 -34.69 -8.34 -5.02
C CYS A 26 -33.56 -8.76 -4.05
N ARG A 27 -32.67 -9.65 -4.47
CA ARG A 27 -31.53 -10.09 -3.65
C ARG A 27 -30.51 -8.99 -3.42
N SER A 28 -30.41 -8.06 -4.33
CA SER A 28 -29.45 -6.93 -4.34
C SER A 28 -30.03 -5.68 -3.69
N THR A 29 -31.36 -5.59 -3.53
CA THR A 29 -32.03 -4.51 -2.81
C THR A 29 -31.92 -4.76 -1.32
N VAL A 30 -31.53 -3.72 -0.58
CA VAL A 30 -31.20 -3.82 0.83
C VAL A 30 -32.08 -2.92 1.68
N LYS A 31 -32.32 -3.35 2.92
CA LYS A 31 -32.86 -2.53 4.00
C LYS A 31 -31.71 -2.04 4.85
N ILE A 32 -31.63 -0.75 5.03
CA ILE A 32 -30.61 -0.10 5.84
C ILE A 32 -31.22 0.28 7.18
N ILE A 33 -30.69 -0.27 8.26
CA ILE A 33 -31.03 0.13 9.63
C ILE A 33 -30.05 1.22 10.05
N LEU A 34 -30.58 2.37 10.39
CA LEU A 34 -29.80 3.52 10.79
C LEU A 34 -29.37 3.42 12.26
N PRO A 35 -28.27 4.10 12.65
CA PRO A 35 -27.81 4.11 14.04
C PRO A 35 -28.90 4.62 14.99
N ASP A 36 -28.80 4.19 16.24
CA ASP A 36 -29.66 4.65 17.34
C ASP A 36 -31.19 4.38 17.10
N ASN A 37 -31.50 3.41 16.23
CA ASN A 37 -32.88 3.03 15.84
C ASN A 37 -33.76 4.19 15.30
N VAL A 38 -33.12 5.20 14.71
CA VAL A 38 -33.79 6.40 14.16
C VAL A 38 -34.69 6.07 12.97
N GLY A 39 -34.56 4.87 12.39
CA GLY A 39 -35.39 4.44 11.27
C GLY A 39 -34.65 3.49 10.32
N SER A 40 -35.31 3.26 9.19
CA SER A 40 -34.76 2.45 8.11
C SER A 40 -35.01 3.09 6.76
N SER A 41 -34.16 2.79 5.80
CA SER A 41 -34.25 3.22 4.41
C SER A 41 -33.97 2.04 3.47
N SER A 42 -34.27 2.22 2.19
CA SER A 42 -33.85 1.27 1.16
C SER A 42 -32.52 1.66 0.56
N GLY A 43 -31.85 0.69 -0.02
CA GLY A 43 -30.64 0.87 -0.83
C GLY A 43 -30.45 -0.34 -1.74
N PHE A 44 -29.37 -0.36 -2.47
CA PHE A 44 -29.03 -1.50 -3.32
C PHE A 44 -27.52 -1.57 -3.55
N PHE A 45 -27.05 -2.76 -3.80
CA PHE A 45 -25.68 -2.98 -4.23
C PHE A 45 -25.53 -2.73 -5.73
N LEU A 46 -24.58 -1.88 -6.10
CA LEU A 46 -24.29 -1.51 -7.49
C LEU A 46 -22.80 -1.70 -7.79
N LYS A 47 -22.49 -2.14 -9.00
CA LYS A 47 -21.12 -2.16 -9.52
C LYS A 47 -21.03 -1.42 -10.86
N PHE A 48 -19.92 -0.77 -11.09
CA PHE A 48 -19.63 -0.08 -12.36
C PHE A 48 -18.11 0.07 -12.56
N PRO A 49 -17.65 0.21 -13.82
CA PRO A 49 -16.25 0.48 -14.11
C PRO A 49 -15.82 1.83 -13.53
N ARG A 50 -14.69 1.84 -12.82
CA ARG A 50 -14.03 3.06 -12.36
C ARG A 50 -12.52 2.92 -12.61
N LYS A 51 -11.98 3.77 -13.51
CA LYS A 51 -10.59 3.65 -13.98
C LYS A 51 -10.33 2.23 -14.54
N LYS A 52 -9.33 1.50 -14.01
CA LYS A 52 -8.97 0.14 -14.47
C LYS A 52 -9.62 -0.99 -13.65
N LYS A 53 -10.54 -0.67 -12.74
CA LYS A 53 -11.15 -1.63 -11.80
C LYS A 53 -12.67 -1.51 -11.80
N ILE A 54 -13.34 -2.53 -11.30
CA ILE A 54 -14.76 -2.47 -10.96
C ILE A 54 -14.89 -1.85 -9.56
N PHE A 55 -15.77 -0.87 -9.43
CA PHE A 55 -16.14 -0.25 -8.18
C PHE A 55 -17.43 -0.86 -7.67
N TYR A 56 -17.40 -1.36 -6.43
CA TYR A 56 -18.53 -1.99 -5.76
C TYR A 56 -19.04 -1.06 -4.66
N CYS A 57 -20.34 -0.74 -4.65
CA CYS A 57 -20.89 0.16 -3.64
C CYS A 57 -22.30 -0.22 -3.21
N LEU A 58 -22.66 0.22 -2.00
CA LEU A 58 -24.01 0.45 -1.58
C LEU A 58 -24.43 1.84 -2.06
N MET A 59 -25.57 1.96 -2.73
CA MET A 59 -26.18 3.22 -3.10
C MET A 59 -27.49 3.42 -2.33
N THR A 60 -27.68 4.63 -1.80
CA THR A 60 -28.89 5.05 -1.08
C THR A 60 -29.06 6.57 -1.15
N ASN A 61 -30.09 7.12 -0.53
CA ASN A 61 -30.27 8.57 -0.47
C ASN A 61 -29.43 9.22 0.63
N GLN A 62 -29.06 10.49 0.41
CA GLN A 62 -28.29 11.29 1.36
C GLN A 62 -29.09 11.59 2.63
N HIS A 63 -30.40 11.82 2.54
CA HIS A 63 -31.22 12.04 3.73
C HIS A 63 -31.34 10.78 4.62
N ALA A 64 -31.01 9.59 4.11
CA ALA A 64 -30.87 8.36 4.88
C ALA A 64 -29.51 8.25 5.57
N ILE A 65 -28.43 8.33 4.79
CA ILE A 65 -27.05 8.32 5.32
C ILE A 65 -26.48 9.72 5.20
N THR A 66 -26.70 10.54 6.22
CA THR A 66 -26.31 11.96 6.22
C THR A 66 -24.82 12.14 6.51
N SER A 67 -24.25 13.28 6.12
CA SER A 67 -22.89 13.68 6.49
C SER A 67 -22.66 13.64 8.01
N ARG A 68 -23.68 13.90 8.84
CA ARG A 68 -23.60 13.81 10.30
C ARG A 68 -23.36 12.39 10.79
N ILE A 69 -24.01 11.39 10.17
CA ILE A 69 -23.83 9.96 10.50
C ILE A 69 -22.42 9.52 10.08
N ILE A 70 -22.00 9.91 8.87
CA ILE A 70 -20.68 9.60 8.31
C ILE A 70 -19.56 10.20 9.18
N ASN A 71 -19.62 11.49 9.49
CA ASN A 71 -18.56 12.19 10.24
C ASN A 71 -18.40 11.70 11.69
N ARG A 72 -19.37 10.95 12.21
CA ARG A 72 -19.30 10.31 13.52
C ARG A 72 -18.83 8.86 13.47
N ASN A 73 -18.45 8.35 12.31
CA ASN A 73 -18.07 6.95 12.06
C ASN A 73 -19.10 5.96 12.63
N LYS A 74 -20.39 6.28 12.47
CA LYS A 74 -21.46 5.43 12.98
C LYS A 74 -21.54 4.14 12.20
N GLN A 75 -21.96 3.08 12.89
CA GLN A 75 -22.26 1.79 12.27
C GLN A 75 -23.67 1.79 11.71
N ILE A 76 -23.83 1.25 10.49
CA ILE A 76 -25.12 0.92 9.89
C ILE A 76 -25.23 -0.59 9.73
N ARG A 77 -26.46 -1.09 9.78
CA ARG A 77 -26.73 -2.50 9.44
C ARG A 77 -27.47 -2.57 8.13
N ILE A 78 -26.96 -3.39 7.22
CA ILE A 78 -27.52 -3.66 5.91
C ILE A 78 -28.12 -5.06 5.95
N ILE A 79 -29.39 -5.18 5.65
CA ILE A 79 -30.10 -6.46 5.57
C ILE A 79 -30.43 -6.72 4.10
N TYR A 80 -30.07 -7.87 3.57
CA TYR A 80 -30.19 -8.23 2.16
C TYR A 80 -30.55 -9.70 1.95
N GLU A 81 -30.64 -10.13 0.70
CA GLU A 81 -31.06 -11.49 0.32
C GLU A 81 -32.38 -11.89 0.97
N ASN A 82 -33.42 -11.07 0.72
CA ASN A 82 -34.77 -11.28 1.30
C ASN A 82 -34.75 -11.41 2.84
N GLU A 83 -33.94 -10.56 3.49
CA GLU A 83 -33.80 -10.50 4.95
C GLU A 83 -33.10 -11.70 5.62
N THR A 84 -32.43 -12.57 4.83
CA THR A 84 -31.72 -13.72 5.37
C THR A 84 -30.26 -13.42 5.77
N LYS A 85 -29.69 -12.36 5.23
CA LYS A 85 -28.30 -11.94 5.51
C LYS A 85 -28.23 -10.50 6.01
N TYR A 86 -27.23 -10.24 6.81
CA TYR A 86 -26.92 -8.87 7.25
C TYR A 86 -25.42 -8.60 7.21
N LEU A 87 -25.07 -7.32 7.11
CA LEU A 87 -23.73 -6.80 7.11
C LEU A 87 -23.70 -5.53 7.97
N ASP A 88 -22.81 -5.47 8.93
CA ASP A 88 -22.58 -4.27 9.73
C ASP A 88 -21.37 -3.51 9.18
N ILE A 89 -21.55 -2.26 8.79
CA ILE A 89 -20.54 -1.39 8.23
C ILE A 89 -20.33 -0.18 9.12
N ILE A 90 -19.08 0.06 9.51
CA ILE A 90 -18.66 1.34 10.10
C ILE A 90 -18.40 2.32 8.95
N LEU A 91 -19.07 3.50 9.01
CA LEU A 91 -18.93 4.55 8.00
C LEU A 91 -17.65 5.37 8.25
N ASN A 92 -16.49 4.75 7.99
CA ASN A 92 -15.18 5.35 8.18
C ASN A 92 -14.56 5.74 6.82
N LYS A 93 -14.47 7.04 6.55
CA LYS A 93 -13.89 7.58 5.31
C LYS A 93 -12.40 7.24 5.11
N ARG A 94 -11.69 6.86 6.17
CA ARG A 94 -10.29 6.41 6.03
C ARG A 94 -10.20 5.03 5.35
N GLU A 95 -11.17 4.16 5.56
CA GLU A 95 -11.14 2.78 5.07
C GLU A 95 -11.81 2.60 3.72
N ARG A 96 -12.79 3.44 3.39
CA ARG A 96 -13.61 3.31 2.19
C ARG A 96 -14.06 4.64 1.62
N ILE A 97 -14.38 4.67 0.34
CA ILE A 97 -14.99 5.84 -0.29
C ILE A 97 -16.43 5.95 0.24
N ILE A 98 -16.77 7.10 0.82
CA ILE A 98 -18.14 7.45 1.22
C ILE A 98 -18.39 8.87 0.74
N GLU A 99 -19.25 9.01 -0.28
CA GLU A 99 -19.54 10.31 -0.88
C GLU A 99 -21.03 10.61 -0.87
N THR A 100 -21.33 11.89 -0.63
CA THR A 100 -22.67 12.45 -0.70
C THR A 100 -22.71 13.51 -1.79
N PHE A 101 -23.70 13.44 -2.68
CA PHE A 101 -23.76 14.28 -3.88
C PHE A 101 -24.75 15.44 -3.74
N PHE A 102 -25.20 15.75 -2.53
CA PHE A 102 -26.18 16.81 -2.28
C PHE A 102 -25.56 18.20 -2.42
N GLU A 103 -24.43 18.46 -1.79
CA GLU A 103 -23.86 19.82 -1.70
C GLU A 103 -23.36 20.36 -3.05
N LEU A 104 -22.71 19.52 -3.86
CA LEU A 104 -22.13 19.93 -5.16
C LEU A 104 -23.12 19.86 -6.32
N TYR A 105 -24.05 18.89 -6.30
CA TYR A 105 -24.89 18.57 -7.46
C TYR A 105 -26.38 18.62 -7.17
N ASN A 106 -26.77 18.95 -5.94
CA ASN A 106 -28.15 18.89 -5.44
C ASN A 106 -28.83 17.53 -5.67
N LEU A 107 -28.03 16.47 -5.66
CA LEU A 107 -28.50 15.09 -5.80
C LEU A 107 -28.58 14.44 -4.42
N ASP A 108 -29.75 13.94 -4.07
CA ASP A 108 -29.99 13.27 -2.80
C ASP A 108 -29.50 11.80 -2.86
N ILE A 109 -28.18 11.63 -3.04
CA ILE A 109 -27.54 10.31 -3.16
C ILE A 109 -26.33 10.24 -2.26
N THR A 110 -26.15 9.09 -1.61
CA THR A 110 -24.96 8.67 -0.91
C THR A 110 -24.48 7.32 -1.47
N ILE A 111 -23.21 7.20 -1.74
CA ILE A 111 -22.55 5.93 -2.01
C ILE A 111 -21.61 5.56 -0.87
N VAL A 112 -21.56 4.26 -0.56
CA VAL A 112 -20.63 3.67 0.40
C VAL A 112 -19.90 2.53 -0.30
N GLU A 113 -18.59 2.63 -0.46
CA GLU A 113 -17.79 1.57 -1.06
C GLU A 113 -17.89 0.28 -0.25
N ILE A 114 -18.11 -0.83 -0.92
CA ILE A 114 -18.04 -2.18 -0.34
C ILE A 114 -16.65 -2.73 -0.65
N ILE A 115 -15.87 -2.94 0.40
CA ILE A 115 -14.47 -3.37 0.31
C ILE A 115 -14.33 -4.88 0.56
N PRO A 116 -13.21 -5.51 0.16
CA PRO A 116 -13.06 -6.97 0.26
C PRO A 116 -13.29 -7.55 1.66
N LYS A 117 -12.92 -6.81 2.72
CA LYS A 117 -13.16 -7.27 4.10
C LYS A 117 -14.64 -7.42 4.47
N ASP A 118 -15.54 -6.76 3.74
CA ASP A 118 -16.99 -6.89 3.96
C ASP A 118 -17.54 -8.24 3.48
N LYS A 119 -16.78 -8.98 2.66
CA LYS A 119 -17.09 -10.33 2.17
C LYS A 119 -18.46 -10.46 1.48
N VAL A 120 -18.93 -9.42 0.81
CA VAL A 120 -20.14 -9.43 0.01
C VAL A 120 -19.85 -10.10 -1.33
N ASN A 121 -20.60 -11.15 -1.66
CA ASN A 121 -20.41 -11.87 -2.92
C ASN A 121 -20.78 -10.97 -4.11
N GLU A 122 -20.00 -11.04 -5.19
CA GLU A 122 -20.20 -10.23 -6.40
C GLU A 122 -21.57 -10.42 -7.04
N SER A 123 -22.19 -11.58 -6.90
CA SER A 123 -23.51 -11.88 -7.43
C SER A 123 -24.65 -11.02 -6.87
N TYR A 124 -24.41 -10.30 -5.75
CA TYR A 124 -25.36 -9.35 -5.18
C TYR A 124 -25.27 -7.94 -5.80
N PHE A 125 -24.27 -7.65 -6.64
CA PHE A 125 -24.14 -6.34 -7.25
C PHE A 125 -24.86 -6.28 -8.59
N LEU A 126 -25.72 -5.29 -8.73
CA LEU A 126 -26.42 -4.97 -9.98
C LEU A 126 -25.48 -4.18 -10.90
N ASP A 127 -25.68 -4.35 -12.20
CA ASP A 127 -25.06 -3.50 -13.19
C ASP A 127 -25.94 -2.25 -13.43
N LYS A 128 -25.30 -1.13 -13.79
CA LYS A 128 -26.02 0.04 -14.25
C LYS A 128 -26.67 -0.22 -15.63
N TYR A 129 -27.77 0.47 -15.88
CA TYR A 129 -28.35 0.52 -17.21
C TYR A 129 -27.41 1.25 -18.20
N ASN A 130 -27.30 0.73 -19.43
CA ASN A 130 -26.49 1.34 -20.47
C ASN A 130 -27.41 2.12 -21.43
N PHE A 131 -27.27 3.45 -21.44
CA PHE A 131 -28.03 4.30 -22.33
C PHE A 131 -27.54 4.18 -23.77
N GLU A 132 -28.46 4.17 -24.73
CA GLU A 132 -28.14 4.20 -26.16
C GLU A 132 -27.40 5.52 -26.50
N GLY A 133 -26.28 5.42 -27.21
CA GLY A 133 -25.41 6.56 -27.49
C GLY A 133 -24.65 7.16 -26.31
N GLY A 134 -24.71 6.52 -25.14
CA GLY A 134 -23.93 6.91 -23.95
C GLY A 134 -24.46 8.15 -23.19
N ASN A 135 -25.48 8.82 -23.68
CA ASN A 135 -26.08 10.00 -23.07
C ASN A 135 -27.54 9.77 -22.67
N ILE A 136 -27.96 10.38 -21.56
CA ILE A 136 -29.35 10.34 -21.12
C ILE A 136 -30.15 11.30 -22.00
N ASN A 137 -31.09 10.73 -22.78
CA ASN A 137 -32.16 11.49 -23.40
C ASN A 137 -33.49 10.99 -22.84
N ILE A 138 -34.10 11.73 -21.93
CA ILE A 138 -35.32 11.34 -21.23
C ILE A 138 -36.49 11.08 -22.17
N GLU A 139 -36.58 11.79 -23.31
CA GLU A 139 -37.65 11.65 -24.29
C GLU A 139 -37.81 10.19 -24.76
N ASN A 140 -36.69 9.45 -24.85
CA ASN A 140 -36.68 8.03 -25.23
C ASN A 140 -37.30 7.11 -24.16
N TYR A 141 -37.55 7.64 -22.96
CA TYR A 141 -38.00 6.87 -21.80
C TYR A 141 -39.37 7.26 -21.30
N ILE A 142 -39.93 8.40 -21.75
CA ILE A 142 -41.30 8.83 -21.41
C ILE A 142 -42.29 7.72 -21.78
N GLY A 143 -43.22 7.40 -20.85
CA GLY A 143 -44.19 6.34 -21.02
C GLY A 143 -43.66 4.90 -20.82
N ARG A 144 -42.31 4.70 -20.71
CA ARG A 144 -41.77 3.38 -20.44
C ARG A 144 -42.18 2.89 -19.05
N LYS A 145 -42.52 1.60 -18.98
CA LYS A 145 -42.87 0.92 -17.71
C LYS A 145 -41.61 0.68 -16.88
N ILE A 146 -41.69 1.04 -15.61
CA ILE A 146 -40.66 0.86 -14.60
C ILE A 146 -41.16 0.04 -13.42
N GLN A 147 -40.21 -0.52 -12.66
CA GLN A 147 -40.45 -1.19 -11.39
C GLN A 147 -39.52 -0.56 -10.33
N VAL A 148 -40.07 -0.27 -9.17
CA VAL A 148 -39.37 0.20 -7.97
C VAL A 148 -39.37 -0.93 -6.94
N ILE A 149 -38.21 -1.45 -6.58
CA ILE A 149 -38.05 -2.52 -5.59
C ILE A 149 -37.69 -1.87 -4.25
N GLN A 150 -38.48 -2.08 -3.21
CA GLN A 150 -38.49 -1.19 -2.05
C GLN A 150 -38.81 -1.92 -0.73
N TYR A 151 -38.38 -1.31 0.38
CA TYR A 151 -38.82 -1.65 1.75
C TYR A 151 -39.77 -0.60 2.32
N PRO A 152 -41.06 -0.57 1.92
CA PRO A 152 -41.99 0.46 2.36
C PRO A 152 -42.17 0.38 3.87
N LYS A 153 -42.05 1.53 4.56
CA LYS A 153 -42.07 1.62 6.05
C LYS A 153 -41.03 0.70 6.74
N GLY A 154 -39.93 0.31 6.03
CA GLY A 154 -38.92 -0.59 6.54
C GLY A 154 -39.45 -2.01 6.86
N LYS A 155 -40.56 -2.40 6.28
CA LYS A 155 -41.18 -3.71 6.49
C LYS A 155 -40.69 -4.75 5.49
N ILE A 156 -41.57 -5.33 4.71
CA ILE A 156 -41.28 -6.44 3.79
C ILE A 156 -40.85 -5.89 2.43
N LEU A 157 -39.89 -6.52 1.80
CA LEU A 157 -39.47 -6.23 0.42
C LEU A 157 -40.68 -6.38 -0.50
N SER A 158 -40.94 -5.38 -1.31
CA SER A 158 -42.02 -5.31 -2.26
C SER A 158 -41.60 -4.56 -3.51
N PHE A 159 -42.42 -4.61 -4.55
CA PHE A 159 -42.23 -3.78 -5.72
C PHE A 159 -43.52 -3.04 -6.10
N SER A 160 -43.37 -1.94 -6.83
CA SER A 160 -44.45 -1.22 -7.45
C SER A 160 -44.13 -0.90 -8.90
N GLU A 161 -45.15 -0.91 -9.75
CA GLU A 161 -45.00 -0.55 -11.17
C GLU A 161 -45.50 0.88 -11.42
N GLY A 162 -44.97 1.50 -12.45
CA GLY A 162 -45.36 2.79 -12.91
C GLY A 162 -44.74 3.10 -14.28
N ILE A 163 -44.90 4.35 -14.70
CA ILE A 163 -44.30 4.87 -15.95
C ILE A 163 -43.48 6.13 -15.67
N ILE A 164 -42.55 6.41 -16.52
CA ILE A 164 -41.79 7.67 -16.54
C ILE A 164 -42.64 8.73 -17.18
N LEU A 165 -42.77 9.89 -16.52
CA LEU A 165 -43.61 11.01 -16.99
C LEU A 165 -42.79 12.06 -17.78
N GLY A 166 -41.55 12.33 -17.38
CA GLY A 166 -40.69 13.33 -17.98
C GLY A 166 -39.66 13.90 -17.00
N ASN A 167 -38.89 14.89 -17.45
CA ASN A 167 -37.95 15.59 -16.60
C ASN A 167 -38.62 16.32 -15.45
N HIS A 168 -37.98 16.28 -14.29
CA HIS A 168 -38.30 17.16 -13.21
C HIS A 168 -37.36 18.35 -13.19
N SER A 169 -37.86 19.58 -13.35
CA SER A 169 -37.05 20.80 -13.49
C SER A 169 -36.13 20.77 -14.72
N ASN A 170 -35.21 21.70 -14.82
CA ASN A 170 -34.22 21.76 -15.91
C ASN A 170 -33.06 20.78 -15.73
N ASN A 171 -33.19 19.78 -14.86
CA ASN A 171 -32.11 18.81 -14.62
C ASN A 171 -32.38 17.51 -15.40
N ALA A 172 -31.59 17.25 -16.42
CA ALA A 172 -31.72 16.06 -17.28
C ALA A 172 -31.54 14.72 -16.55
N TYR A 173 -30.97 14.72 -15.35
CA TYR A 173 -30.74 13.51 -14.55
C TYR A 173 -31.87 13.19 -13.56
N ILE A 174 -32.89 14.05 -13.45
CA ILE A 174 -34.02 13.88 -12.51
C ILE A 174 -35.32 13.79 -13.29
N PHE A 175 -36.13 12.77 -13.02
CA PHE A 175 -37.38 12.53 -13.68
C PHE A 175 -38.49 12.24 -12.69
N THR A 176 -39.76 12.41 -13.12
CA THR A 176 -40.94 12.02 -12.36
C THR A 176 -41.56 10.72 -12.86
N HIS A 177 -42.20 9.99 -11.96
CA HIS A 177 -42.82 8.71 -12.27
C HIS A 177 -44.07 8.41 -11.41
N THR A 178 -44.91 7.50 -11.88
CA THR A 178 -46.20 7.18 -11.25
C THR A 178 -46.16 6.01 -10.27
N SER A 179 -45.03 5.31 -10.08
CA SER A 179 -44.94 4.13 -9.20
C SER A 179 -45.37 4.48 -7.78
N GLN A 180 -46.17 3.63 -7.15
CA GLN A 180 -46.63 3.85 -5.77
C GLN A 180 -45.47 3.57 -4.79
N THR A 181 -45.13 4.56 -3.98
CA THR A 181 -44.10 4.48 -2.96
C THR A 181 -44.59 4.97 -1.61
N LYS A 182 -43.96 4.56 -0.53
CA LYS A 182 -44.27 4.94 0.85
C LYS A 182 -42.99 5.37 1.56
N HIS A 183 -43.10 5.94 2.75
CA HIS A 183 -41.97 6.23 3.60
C HIS A 183 -41.08 4.99 3.77
N GLY A 184 -39.75 5.15 3.71
CA GLY A 184 -38.79 4.05 3.71
C GLY A 184 -38.44 3.48 2.31
N SER A 185 -39.16 3.93 1.26
CA SER A 185 -38.85 3.54 -0.13
C SER A 185 -37.71 4.37 -0.75
N SER A 186 -37.33 5.47 -0.12
CA SER A 186 -36.18 6.29 -0.56
C SER A 186 -34.92 5.45 -0.60
N GLY A 187 -34.14 5.59 -1.66
CA GLY A 187 -32.93 4.78 -1.91
C GLY A 187 -33.19 3.47 -2.69
N SER A 188 -34.43 3.19 -3.06
CA SER A 188 -34.78 1.99 -3.83
C SER A 188 -34.28 2.05 -5.28
N PRO A 189 -33.82 0.94 -5.86
CA PRO A 189 -33.49 0.88 -7.28
C PRO A 189 -34.74 0.98 -8.14
N ILE A 190 -34.63 1.69 -9.26
CA ILE A 190 -35.61 1.78 -10.33
C ILE A 190 -35.03 1.07 -11.55
N VAL A 191 -35.78 0.12 -12.10
CA VAL A 191 -35.40 -0.62 -13.32
C VAL A 191 -36.49 -0.50 -14.36
N LEU A 192 -36.13 -0.65 -15.66
CA LEU A 192 -37.14 -0.85 -16.69
C LEU A 192 -37.81 -2.22 -16.51
N LYS A 193 -39.11 -2.30 -16.74
CA LYS A 193 -39.84 -3.58 -16.62
C LYS A 193 -39.26 -4.62 -17.58
N GLY A 194 -38.80 -5.75 -17.01
CA GLY A 194 -38.16 -6.82 -17.75
C GLY A 194 -36.62 -6.71 -17.86
N ASP A 195 -36.02 -5.64 -17.35
CA ASP A 195 -34.57 -5.48 -17.26
C ASP A 195 -34.04 -5.89 -15.87
N ASP A 196 -32.76 -6.22 -15.78
CA ASP A 196 -32.07 -6.52 -14.51
C ASP A 196 -31.02 -5.46 -14.12
N LYS A 197 -30.92 -4.38 -14.90
CA LYS A 197 -29.99 -3.29 -14.71
C LYS A 197 -30.65 -2.09 -14.09
N VAL A 198 -29.91 -1.41 -13.20
CA VAL A 198 -30.42 -0.23 -12.50
C VAL A 198 -30.41 0.98 -13.42
N LEU A 199 -31.58 1.53 -13.67
CA LEU A 199 -31.78 2.77 -14.41
C LEU A 199 -31.55 3.98 -13.49
N ALA A 200 -32.17 3.96 -12.30
CA ALA A 200 -32.21 5.10 -11.42
C ALA A 200 -32.37 4.69 -9.93
N ILE A 201 -32.25 5.66 -9.06
CA ILE A 201 -32.56 5.57 -7.62
C ILE A 201 -33.82 6.39 -7.32
N HIS A 202 -34.72 5.83 -6.52
CA HIS A 202 -35.91 6.55 -6.05
C HIS A 202 -35.55 7.56 -4.96
N LYS A 203 -35.81 8.85 -5.20
CA LYS A 203 -35.56 9.93 -4.24
C LYS A 203 -36.69 10.09 -3.21
N GLY A 204 -37.93 10.12 -3.66
CA GLY A 204 -39.10 10.42 -2.82
C GLY A 204 -40.24 11.02 -3.62
N LYS A 205 -41.16 11.72 -2.94
CA LYS A 205 -42.31 12.40 -3.53
C LYS A 205 -42.14 13.90 -3.56
N LEU A 206 -42.68 14.53 -4.59
CA LEU A 206 -42.86 15.97 -4.63
C LEU A 206 -44.05 16.36 -3.73
N THR A 207 -43.91 17.45 -3.03
CA THR A 207 -44.97 17.98 -2.16
C THR A 207 -46.13 18.56 -2.96
N GLU A 208 -45.85 19.15 -4.10
CA GLU A 208 -46.81 19.90 -4.92
C GLU A 208 -47.66 18.97 -5.80
N THR A 209 -47.05 18.11 -6.61
CA THR A 209 -47.78 17.25 -7.58
C THR A 209 -48.05 15.85 -7.06
N ARG A 210 -47.44 15.45 -5.95
CA ARG A 210 -47.45 14.09 -5.40
C ARG A 210 -46.76 13.03 -6.28
N ASP A 211 -46.13 13.45 -7.38
CA ASP A 211 -45.37 12.56 -8.24
C ASP A 211 -44.13 12.06 -7.50
N ASN A 212 -43.70 10.86 -7.88
CA ASN A 212 -42.47 10.31 -7.36
C ASN A 212 -41.28 10.74 -8.23
N VAL A 213 -40.11 10.87 -7.60
CA VAL A 213 -38.90 11.35 -8.25
C VAL A 213 -37.85 10.23 -8.31
N GLY A 214 -37.26 10.05 -9.50
CA GLY A 214 -36.12 9.21 -9.73
C GLY A 214 -34.91 10.02 -10.19
N ILE A 215 -33.71 9.58 -9.80
CA ILE A 215 -32.44 10.15 -10.23
C ILE A 215 -31.67 9.06 -11.00
N PHE A 216 -31.31 9.32 -12.25
CA PHE A 216 -30.53 8.39 -13.05
C PHE A 216 -29.17 8.11 -12.40
N VAL A 217 -28.80 6.82 -12.27
CA VAL A 217 -27.51 6.44 -11.64
C VAL A 217 -26.31 6.79 -12.51
N GLU A 218 -26.50 7.00 -13.81
CA GLU A 218 -25.44 7.36 -14.76
C GLU A 218 -24.66 8.62 -14.34
N ILE A 219 -25.35 9.64 -13.78
CA ILE A 219 -24.70 10.85 -13.28
C ILE A 219 -23.65 10.54 -12.21
N ILE A 220 -23.94 9.58 -11.33
CA ILE A 220 -23.00 9.18 -10.28
C ILE A 220 -21.81 8.43 -10.86
N VAL A 221 -22.09 7.56 -11.84
CA VAL A 221 -21.04 6.82 -12.56
C VAL A 221 -20.09 7.79 -13.27
N ASP A 222 -20.64 8.80 -13.97
CA ASP A 222 -19.85 9.82 -14.67
C ASP A 222 -18.99 10.65 -13.71
N ILE A 223 -19.56 11.12 -12.61
CA ILE A 223 -18.79 11.84 -11.57
C ILE A 223 -17.68 10.93 -11.00
N MET A 224 -17.99 9.66 -10.74
CA MET A 224 -17.04 8.73 -10.14
C MET A 224 -15.92 8.25 -11.08
N LYS A 225 -16.07 8.39 -12.41
CA LYS A 225 -15.00 8.08 -13.37
C LYS A 225 -13.73 8.87 -13.07
N ASP A 226 -13.88 10.17 -12.82
CA ASP A 226 -12.78 11.11 -12.61
C ASP A 226 -12.54 11.44 -11.13
N TYR A 227 -13.34 10.86 -10.23
CA TYR A 227 -13.21 11.06 -8.80
C TYR A 227 -11.82 10.65 -8.30
N LYS A 228 -11.18 11.53 -7.52
CA LYS A 228 -9.87 11.31 -6.91
C LYS A 228 -9.98 11.41 -5.39
N ARG A 229 -9.47 10.41 -4.71
CA ARG A 229 -9.39 10.43 -3.25
C ARG A 229 -8.26 11.33 -2.78
N ASN A 230 -8.51 12.05 -1.69
CA ASN A 230 -7.52 12.86 -0.98
C ASN A 230 -7.68 12.69 0.53
N GLY A 231 -6.58 12.86 1.27
CA GLY A 231 -6.58 12.78 2.74
C GLY A 231 -6.13 11.45 3.30
N ASN A 232 -6.38 11.23 4.58
CA ASN A 232 -5.97 10.01 5.28
C ASN A 232 -6.85 8.82 4.89
N ILE A 233 -6.21 7.73 4.48
CA ILE A 233 -6.90 6.47 4.13
C ILE A 233 -6.24 5.27 4.78
N VAL A 234 -6.97 4.17 4.83
CA VAL A 234 -6.46 2.82 5.07
C VAL A 234 -6.90 1.94 3.90
N GLU A 235 -5.97 1.28 3.24
CA GLU A 235 -6.27 0.32 2.18
C GLU A 235 -5.93 -1.11 2.62
N TYR A 236 -6.70 -2.07 2.12
CA TYR A 236 -6.50 -3.49 2.36
C TYR A 236 -6.37 -4.25 1.05
N TYR A 237 -5.64 -5.36 1.07
CA TYR A 237 -5.66 -6.35 0.01
C TYR A 237 -6.99 -7.14 0.01
N GLU A 238 -7.26 -7.89 -1.06
CA GLU A 238 -8.46 -8.73 -1.18
C GLU A 238 -8.59 -9.78 -0.07
N ASN A 239 -7.46 -10.25 0.47
CA ASN A 239 -7.43 -11.18 1.60
C ASN A 239 -7.69 -10.50 2.97
N GLY A 240 -7.91 -9.17 2.99
CA GLY A 240 -8.15 -8.39 4.19
C GLY A 240 -6.89 -7.93 4.94
N ALA A 241 -5.68 -8.27 4.48
CA ALA A 241 -4.44 -7.77 5.06
C ALA A 241 -4.27 -6.28 4.78
N LEU A 242 -3.65 -5.54 5.71
CA LEU A 242 -3.31 -4.14 5.54
C LEU A 242 -2.39 -3.98 4.34
N LYS A 243 -2.68 -3.00 3.48
CA LYS A 243 -1.84 -2.61 2.35
C LYS A 243 -1.19 -1.25 2.54
N TYR A 244 -1.97 -0.25 2.95
CA TYR A 244 -1.49 1.11 3.16
C TYR A 244 -2.27 1.80 4.27
N ASP A 245 -1.58 2.53 5.14
CA ASP A 245 -2.16 3.48 6.09
C ASP A 245 -1.37 4.80 6.00
N GLY A 246 -2.04 5.87 5.59
CA GLY A 246 -1.40 7.17 5.40
C GLY A 246 -2.24 8.13 4.55
N LYS A 247 -1.62 9.23 4.14
CA LYS A 247 -2.24 10.23 3.29
C LYS A 247 -2.11 9.87 1.81
N ILE A 248 -3.13 10.24 1.05
CA ILE A 248 -3.11 10.23 -0.39
C ILE A 248 -3.43 11.60 -0.95
N LYS A 249 -2.91 11.86 -2.14
CA LYS A 249 -3.25 13.00 -2.98
C LYS A 249 -3.51 12.51 -4.40
N ASP A 250 -4.67 12.85 -4.96
CA ASP A 250 -5.09 12.43 -6.30
C ASP A 250 -4.98 10.91 -6.54
N ASP A 251 -5.45 10.11 -5.56
CA ASP A 251 -5.35 8.63 -5.51
C ASP A 251 -3.93 8.06 -5.48
N LYS A 252 -2.93 8.85 -5.17
CA LYS A 252 -1.54 8.40 -5.02
C LYS A 252 -1.10 8.57 -3.57
N TYR A 253 -0.29 7.65 -3.06
CA TYR A 253 0.33 7.80 -1.74
C TYR A 253 1.17 9.08 -1.72
N ASP A 254 0.91 9.95 -0.75
CA ASP A 254 1.59 11.25 -0.59
C ASP A 254 1.59 11.60 0.90
N ASP A 255 2.57 11.11 1.62
CA ASP A 255 2.69 11.21 3.08
C ASP A 255 4.15 11.36 3.48
N VAL A 256 4.40 11.98 4.61
CA VAL A 256 5.73 12.05 5.24
C VAL A 256 6.02 10.87 6.16
N SER A 257 5.01 10.06 6.49
CA SER A 257 5.06 8.95 7.44
C SER A 257 4.05 7.84 7.13
N GLY A 258 3.85 7.53 5.84
CA GLY A 258 2.94 6.47 5.42
C GLY A 258 3.50 5.08 5.70
N THR A 259 2.61 4.15 5.99
CA THR A 259 2.92 2.72 6.15
C THR A 259 2.43 1.95 4.94
N TYR A 260 3.29 1.15 4.33
CA TYR A 260 2.95 0.25 3.24
C TYR A 260 3.42 -1.17 3.57
N VAL A 261 2.56 -2.14 3.39
CA VAL A 261 2.86 -3.56 3.55
C VAL A 261 2.64 -4.25 2.21
N ASP A 262 3.60 -5.03 1.76
CA ASP A 262 3.46 -5.80 0.53
C ASP A 262 2.76 -7.17 0.76
N LEU A 263 2.54 -7.91 -0.31
CA LEU A 263 1.89 -9.22 -0.25
C LEU A 263 2.74 -10.30 0.45
N ASN A 264 4.05 -10.10 0.56
CA ASN A 264 4.96 -11.00 1.26
C ASN A 264 5.06 -10.68 2.75
N GLY A 265 4.44 -9.58 3.21
CA GLY A 265 4.48 -9.11 4.59
C GLY A 265 5.67 -8.22 4.90
N GLU A 266 6.50 -7.84 3.91
CA GLU A 266 7.52 -6.81 4.11
C GLU A 266 6.85 -5.45 4.28
N CYS A 267 7.35 -4.65 5.22
CA CYS A 267 6.75 -3.37 5.59
C CYS A 267 7.71 -2.21 5.29
N TYR A 268 7.16 -1.13 4.74
CA TYR A 268 7.85 0.16 4.62
C TYR A 268 7.13 1.20 5.45
N PHE A 269 7.88 1.97 6.21
CA PHE A 269 7.41 3.14 6.94
C PHE A 269 8.27 4.35 6.52
N GLY A 270 7.64 5.41 5.99
CA GLY A 270 8.40 6.58 5.52
C GLY A 270 7.66 7.49 4.56
N GLU A 271 8.45 8.29 3.86
CA GLU A 271 7.93 9.29 2.95
C GLU A 271 7.46 8.67 1.62
N PHE A 272 6.30 9.12 1.17
CA PHE A 272 5.75 8.86 -0.16
C PHE A 272 5.50 10.17 -0.89
N ARG A 273 5.80 10.19 -2.17
CA ARG A 273 5.47 11.29 -3.08
C ARG A 273 4.96 10.75 -4.40
N ASN A 274 3.73 11.15 -4.79
CA ASN A 274 3.10 10.67 -6.03
C ASN A 274 3.02 9.15 -6.17
N GLY A 275 2.89 8.41 -5.06
CA GLY A 275 2.77 6.95 -5.04
C GLY A 275 4.08 6.17 -5.02
N ILE A 276 5.23 6.85 -4.89
CA ILE A 276 6.56 6.23 -4.82
C ILE A 276 7.21 6.53 -3.47
N LYS A 277 8.05 5.59 -2.99
CA LYS A 277 8.92 5.82 -1.83
C LYS A 277 9.95 6.88 -2.20
N GLU A 278 10.01 7.94 -1.42
CA GLU A 278 10.90 9.10 -1.62
C GLU A 278 11.34 9.60 -0.25
N GLY A 279 12.51 10.28 -0.15
CA GLY A 279 12.98 10.83 1.12
C GLY A 279 13.37 9.78 2.13
N LYS A 280 13.11 10.01 3.42
CA LYS A 280 13.51 9.10 4.51
C LYS A 280 12.50 7.97 4.71
N GLY A 281 13.03 6.77 4.98
CA GLY A 281 12.18 5.62 5.31
C GLY A 281 12.93 4.45 5.89
N THR A 282 12.14 3.51 6.41
CA THR A 282 12.62 2.26 6.99
C THR A 282 11.86 1.11 6.37
N GLU A 283 12.56 0.10 5.91
CA GLU A 283 11.99 -1.19 5.49
C GLU A 283 12.25 -2.27 6.52
N TYR A 284 11.29 -3.18 6.62
CA TYR A 284 11.35 -4.34 7.51
C TYR A 284 11.10 -5.61 6.72
N TYR A 285 11.77 -6.68 7.07
CA TYR A 285 11.46 -8.01 6.60
C TYR A 285 10.09 -8.46 7.13
N ASN A 286 9.54 -9.52 6.55
CA ASN A 286 8.26 -10.10 6.98
C ASN A 286 8.28 -10.69 8.40
N ASN A 287 9.46 -10.96 8.96
CA ASN A 287 9.65 -11.37 10.35
C ASN A 287 9.66 -10.17 11.34
N GLY A 288 9.52 -8.94 10.84
CA GLY A 288 9.53 -7.71 11.62
C GLY A 288 10.92 -7.15 11.94
N GLU A 289 12.01 -7.79 11.49
CA GLU A 289 13.37 -7.26 11.64
C GLU A 289 13.62 -6.15 10.62
N LYS A 290 14.42 -5.14 11.03
CA LYS A 290 14.79 -4.04 10.14
C LYS A 290 15.65 -4.54 9.00
N LYS A 291 15.27 -4.15 7.76
CA LYS A 291 15.98 -4.46 6.52
C LYS A 291 16.83 -3.30 6.04
N TYR A 292 16.25 -2.10 6.02
CA TYR A 292 16.93 -0.89 5.58
C TYR A 292 16.44 0.33 6.34
N GLU A 293 17.31 1.26 6.63
CA GLU A 293 16.97 2.59 7.14
C GLU A 293 17.84 3.63 6.43
N GLY A 294 17.22 4.57 5.75
CA GLY A 294 17.97 5.57 4.97
C GLY A 294 17.09 6.36 4.02
N ASN A 295 17.72 6.90 2.99
CA ASN A 295 17.04 7.66 1.97
C ASN A 295 16.57 6.78 0.81
N PHE A 296 15.43 7.16 0.22
CA PHE A 296 14.83 6.55 -0.96
C PHE A 296 14.68 7.57 -2.07
N SER A 297 14.81 7.13 -3.30
CA SER A 297 14.38 7.87 -4.47
C SER A 297 13.87 6.88 -5.52
N TYR A 298 12.71 7.18 -6.12
CA TYR A 298 12.03 6.32 -7.12
C TYR A 298 11.89 4.86 -6.66
N ASN A 299 11.46 4.64 -5.39
CA ASN A 299 11.33 3.32 -4.75
C ASN A 299 12.64 2.55 -4.52
N GLN A 300 13.79 3.18 -4.69
CA GLN A 300 15.11 2.55 -4.54
C GLN A 300 15.89 3.23 -3.41
N TYR A 301 16.78 2.49 -2.76
CA TYR A 301 17.73 3.06 -1.81
C TYR A 301 18.61 4.09 -2.54
N ASN A 302 18.77 5.28 -1.96
CA ASN A 302 19.55 6.34 -2.58
C ASN A 302 20.12 7.27 -1.51
N GLY A 303 21.39 7.65 -1.63
CA GLY A 303 22.09 8.40 -0.58
C GLY A 303 22.48 7.52 0.60
N ASN A 304 22.66 8.12 1.77
CA ASN A 304 23.15 7.39 2.95
C ASN A 304 22.08 6.49 3.55
N GLY A 305 22.47 5.29 3.94
CA GLY A 305 21.59 4.33 4.59
C GLY A 305 22.33 3.18 5.26
N THR A 306 21.58 2.42 6.06
CA THR A 306 22.01 1.17 6.68
C THR A 306 21.18 0.04 6.13
N LEU A 307 21.82 -0.95 5.51
CA LEU A 307 21.20 -2.18 5.01
C LEU A 307 21.62 -3.35 5.90
N ILE A 308 20.64 -4.05 6.45
CA ILE A 308 20.84 -5.23 7.30
C ILE A 308 20.41 -6.45 6.49
N TYR A 309 21.30 -7.43 6.36
CA TYR A 309 21.03 -8.68 5.65
C TYR A 309 20.35 -9.70 6.57
N GLU A 310 19.65 -10.68 6.01
CA GLU A 310 18.96 -11.72 6.78
C GLU A 310 19.90 -12.54 7.70
N ASN A 311 21.19 -12.66 7.35
CA ASN A 311 22.20 -13.33 8.20
C ASN A 311 22.65 -12.46 9.39
N GLY A 312 22.19 -11.21 9.47
CA GLY A 312 22.53 -10.24 10.51
C GLY A 312 23.80 -9.41 10.22
N ASP A 313 24.53 -9.65 9.13
CA ASP A 313 25.56 -8.73 8.65
C ASP A 313 24.89 -7.43 8.21
N TYR A 314 25.63 -6.32 8.14
CA TYR A 314 25.04 -5.05 7.71
C TYR A 314 26.06 -4.15 7.02
N TYR A 315 25.53 -3.24 6.22
CA TYR A 315 26.28 -2.21 5.51
C TYR A 315 25.81 -0.82 5.93
N ILE A 316 26.75 0.07 6.15
CA ILE A 316 26.50 1.50 6.36
C ILE A 316 27.28 2.26 5.29
N GLY A 317 26.59 3.05 4.48
CA GLY A 317 27.24 3.82 3.42
C GLY A 317 26.27 4.42 2.43
N ASN A 318 26.79 4.79 1.28
CA ASN A 318 26.04 5.43 0.22
C ASN A 318 25.42 4.41 -0.75
N PHE A 319 24.24 4.74 -1.26
CA PHE A 319 23.50 3.99 -2.27
C PHE A 319 23.18 4.89 -3.46
N VAL A 320 23.22 4.32 -4.64
CA VAL A 320 22.75 4.93 -5.88
C VAL A 320 21.90 3.91 -6.63
N ASN A 321 20.64 4.26 -6.89
CA ASN A 321 19.68 3.39 -7.59
C ASN A 321 19.60 1.96 -6.99
N GLY A 322 19.53 1.87 -5.68
CA GLY A 322 19.40 0.61 -4.94
C GLY A 322 20.69 -0.17 -4.72
N LYS A 323 21.83 0.32 -5.22
CA LYS A 323 23.11 -0.36 -5.13
C LYS A 323 24.09 0.40 -4.23
N LYS A 324 24.93 -0.33 -3.51
CA LYS A 324 26.05 0.26 -2.76
C LYS A 324 27.01 0.94 -3.74
N GLU A 325 27.30 2.21 -3.49
CA GLU A 325 28.17 3.03 -4.36
C GLU A 325 28.96 4.04 -3.50
N GLY A 326 30.23 4.29 -3.85
CA GLY A 326 31.08 5.21 -3.08
C GLY A 326 31.58 4.63 -1.76
N GLU A 327 31.90 5.48 -0.79
CA GLU A 327 32.43 5.08 0.52
C GLU A 327 31.37 4.36 1.36
N GLY A 328 31.82 3.29 2.05
CA GLY A 328 30.97 2.55 2.96
C GLY A 328 31.72 1.49 3.76
N THR A 329 31.02 0.96 4.78
CA THR A 329 31.56 -0.09 5.65
C THR A 329 30.57 -1.24 5.77
N GLU A 330 31.01 -2.45 5.51
CA GLU A 330 30.28 -3.67 5.88
C GLU A 330 30.73 -4.18 7.23
N TYR A 331 29.82 -4.75 7.97
CA TYR A 331 30.02 -5.33 9.28
C TYR A 331 29.48 -6.75 9.33
N TYR A 332 30.14 -7.61 10.07
CA TYR A 332 29.59 -8.87 10.51
C TYR A 332 28.48 -8.65 11.55
N LYS A 333 27.60 -9.63 11.74
CA LYS A 333 26.52 -9.59 12.76
C LYS A 333 27.04 -9.35 14.20
N ASN A 334 28.29 -9.69 14.47
CA ASN A 334 28.96 -9.44 15.77
C ASN A 334 29.49 -8.00 15.90
N LYS A 335 29.13 -7.10 14.94
CA LYS A 335 29.52 -5.69 14.86
C LYS A 335 31.00 -5.42 14.58
N LYS A 336 31.80 -6.43 14.29
CA LYS A 336 33.16 -6.22 13.78
C LYS A 336 33.11 -5.78 12.32
N GLU A 337 34.01 -4.89 11.94
CA GLU A 337 34.13 -4.49 10.53
C GLU A 337 34.51 -5.71 9.67
N LYS A 338 33.89 -5.79 8.49
CA LYS A 338 34.16 -6.80 7.46
C LYS A 338 34.89 -6.19 6.28
N TYR A 339 34.43 -5.04 5.83
CA TYR A 339 35.08 -4.30 4.77
C TYR A 339 34.90 -2.80 4.99
N HIS A 340 35.96 -2.05 4.79
CA HIS A 340 35.94 -0.60 4.78
C HIS A 340 36.60 -0.09 3.50
N GLY A 341 35.89 0.74 2.72
CA GLY A 341 36.39 1.30 1.48
C GLY A 341 35.29 1.62 0.47
N LYS A 342 35.67 1.81 -0.77
CA LYS A 342 34.74 2.15 -1.85
C LYS A 342 34.03 0.93 -2.41
N PHE A 343 32.78 1.17 -2.78
CA PHE A 343 31.91 0.24 -3.49
C PHE A 343 31.59 0.77 -4.88
N SER A 344 31.41 -0.10 -5.82
CA SER A 344 30.79 0.19 -7.11
C SER A 344 29.89 -0.96 -7.53
N ASN A 345 28.61 -0.66 -7.80
CA ASN A 345 27.60 -1.65 -8.16
C ASN A 345 27.55 -2.83 -7.18
N ASP A 346 27.45 -2.57 -5.87
CA ASP A 346 27.42 -3.54 -4.76
C ASP A 346 28.73 -4.28 -4.47
N LYS A 347 29.77 -4.01 -5.21
CA LYS A 347 31.05 -4.73 -5.12
C LYS A 347 32.15 -3.84 -4.55
N TYR A 348 33.07 -4.42 -3.80
CA TYR A 348 34.29 -3.73 -3.38
C TYR A 348 35.05 -3.26 -4.60
N ASN A 349 35.42 -2.00 -4.64
CA ASN A 349 36.15 -1.41 -5.79
C ASN A 349 36.93 -0.19 -5.30
N ASP A 350 38.10 -0.45 -4.74
CA ASP A 350 38.95 0.53 -4.08
C ASP A 350 40.42 0.23 -4.34
N SER A 351 41.25 1.25 -4.42
CA SER A 351 42.69 1.10 -4.49
C SER A 351 43.36 0.81 -3.14
N ASN A 352 42.66 1.11 -2.02
CA ASN A 352 43.18 0.99 -0.66
C ASN A 352 42.14 0.45 0.33
N GLY A 353 41.26 -0.44 -0.13
CA GLY A 353 40.23 -1.04 0.72
C GLY A 353 40.82 -1.95 1.81
N ILE A 354 40.11 -2.10 2.91
CA ILE A 354 40.50 -2.99 4.02
C ILE A 354 39.42 -4.05 4.19
N PHE A 355 39.79 -5.31 4.17
CA PHE A 355 38.92 -6.44 4.45
C PHE A 355 39.38 -7.23 5.66
N TYR A 356 38.52 -7.43 6.64
CA TYR A 356 38.77 -8.20 7.84
C TYR A 356 38.06 -9.55 7.76
N GLU A 357 38.77 -10.61 8.05
CA GLU A 357 38.21 -11.94 8.25
C GLU A 357 37.73 -12.12 9.69
N GLU A 358 36.79 -13.02 9.91
CA GLU A 358 36.22 -13.26 11.27
C GLU A 358 37.28 -13.71 12.28
N ASN A 359 38.35 -14.38 11.84
CA ASN A 359 39.48 -14.85 12.63
C ASN A 359 40.42 -13.71 13.09
N GLY A 360 40.16 -12.46 12.68
CA GLY A 360 40.98 -11.29 12.97
C GLY A 360 42.11 -11.03 11.97
N TRP A 361 42.26 -11.87 10.95
CA TRP A 361 43.19 -11.59 9.86
C TRP A 361 42.57 -10.52 8.94
N TYR A 362 43.42 -9.73 8.30
CA TYR A 362 42.95 -8.71 7.38
C TYR A 362 43.94 -8.46 6.27
N TYR A 363 43.44 -7.87 5.20
CA TYR A 363 44.30 -7.36 4.15
C TYR A 363 43.84 -5.97 3.69
N THR A 364 44.83 -5.21 3.21
CA THR A 364 44.59 -3.89 2.67
C THR A 364 45.27 -3.80 1.31
N GLY A 365 44.64 -3.11 0.39
CA GLY A 365 45.12 -2.92 -0.97
C GLY A 365 44.00 -2.80 -1.99
N GLU A 366 44.36 -3.19 -3.21
CA GLU A 366 43.48 -3.00 -4.37
C GLU A 366 42.36 -4.05 -4.41
N PHE A 367 41.11 -3.57 -4.58
CA PHE A 367 39.92 -4.37 -4.84
C PHE A 367 39.29 -3.95 -6.15
N LYS A 368 38.92 -4.91 -6.98
CA LYS A 368 38.22 -4.69 -8.24
C LYS A 368 37.09 -5.71 -8.40
N ASN A 369 35.88 -5.23 -8.67
CA ASN A 369 34.72 -6.10 -8.85
C ASN A 369 34.46 -7.06 -7.65
N GLY A 370 34.77 -6.66 -6.44
CA GLY A 370 34.57 -7.45 -5.22
C GLY A 370 35.68 -8.37 -4.84
N LYS A 371 36.76 -8.40 -5.61
CA LYS A 371 37.89 -9.29 -5.41
C LYS A 371 39.19 -8.52 -5.20
N LYS A 372 40.15 -9.11 -4.47
CA LYS A 372 41.54 -8.62 -4.41
C LYS A 372 42.13 -8.64 -5.78
N ASN A 373 42.66 -7.49 -6.22
CA ASN A 373 43.23 -7.35 -7.55
C ASN A 373 44.30 -6.24 -7.51
N GLY A 374 45.51 -6.53 -7.96
CA GLY A 374 46.62 -5.63 -7.82
C GLY A 374 47.43 -5.86 -6.54
N HIS A 375 48.14 -4.84 -6.06
CA HIS A 375 48.99 -4.96 -4.89
C HIS A 375 48.23 -4.95 -3.58
N CYS A 376 48.41 -6.00 -2.75
CA CYS A 376 47.78 -6.13 -1.44
C CYS A 376 48.77 -6.61 -0.38
N LEU A 377 48.57 -6.13 0.84
CA LEU A 377 49.24 -6.65 2.04
C LEU A 377 48.25 -7.49 2.83
N TYR A 378 48.64 -8.67 3.27
CA TYR A 378 47.85 -9.55 4.08
C TYR A 378 48.49 -9.74 5.46
N PHE A 379 47.73 -9.54 6.51
CA PHE A 379 48.17 -9.53 7.89
C PHE A 379 47.48 -10.64 8.69
N ASN A 380 48.21 -11.19 9.66
CA ASN A 380 47.58 -12.05 10.68
C ASN A 380 46.99 -11.24 11.82
N ASP A 381 46.34 -11.92 12.77
CA ASP A 381 45.75 -11.37 13.97
C ASP A 381 46.70 -10.63 14.92
N CYS A 382 48.03 -10.83 14.75
CA CYS A 382 49.10 -10.13 15.46
C CYS A 382 49.64 -8.93 14.67
N ASN A 383 48.97 -8.45 13.64
CA ASN A 383 49.38 -7.36 12.76
C ASN A 383 50.74 -7.60 12.03
N LYS A 384 51.13 -8.88 11.81
CA LYS A 384 52.30 -9.19 11.04
C LYS A 384 51.95 -9.48 9.59
N VAL A 385 52.66 -8.88 8.64
CA VAL A 385 52.52 -9.17 7.22
C VAL A 385 52.88 -10.64 6.95
N VAL A 386 51.95 -11.36 6.35
CA VAL A 386 52.12 -12.76 5.93
C VAL A 386 52.20 -12.92 4.42
N LYS A 387 51.61 -11.97 3.65
CA LYS A 387 51.79 -11.87 2.21
C LYS A 387 51.93 -10.40 1.80
N ASP A 388 52.83 -10.15 0.88
CA ASP A 388 53.10 -8.84 0.28
C ASP A 388 53.30 -9.05 -1.22
N GLY A 389 52.34 -8.66 -2.03
CA GLY A 389 52.44 -8.85 -3.46
C GLY A 389 51.14 -8.69 -4.23
N ASN A 390 51.16 -9.14 -5.46
CA ASN A 390 50.08 -8.98 -6.40
C ASN A 390 49.08 -10.13 -6.31
N PHE A 391 47.80 -9.74 -6.35
CA PHE A 391 46.69 -10.64 -6.44
C PHE A 391 45.94 -10.43 -7.77
N ILE A 392 45.43 -11.49 -8.34
CA ILE A 392 44.49 -11.47 -9.47
C ILE A 392 43.30 -12.32 -9.07
N ASP A 393 42.09 -11.71 -9.03
CA ASP A 393 40.84 -12.38 -8.72
C ASP A 393 40.90 -13.21 -7.41
N ASP A 394 41.47 -12.65 -6.34
CA ASP A 394 41.70 -13.22 -5.01
C ASP A 394 42.88 -14.21 -4.91
N GLU A 395 43.49 -14.58 -6.01
CA GLU A 395 44.66 -15.50 -6.02
C GLU A 395 45.96 -14.72 -5.92
N PHE A 396 46.85 -15.15 -5.02
CA PHE A 396 48.20 -14.61 -4.90
C PHE A 396 49.08 -15.11 -6.04
N VAL A 397 49.54 -14.22 -6.91
CA VAL A 397 50.26 -14.59 -8.14
C VAL A 397 51.75 -14.26 -8.11
N GLU A 398 52.12 -13.17 -7.42
CA GLU A 398 53.51 -12.71 -7.37
C GLU A 398 53.76 -11.93 -6.08
N GLY A 399 54.92 -12.16 -5.47
CA GLY A 399 55.34 -11.43 -4.29
C GLY A 399 55.97 -12.34 -3.22
N LYS A 400 56.02 -11.86 -1.99
CA LYS A 400 56.57 -12.57 -0.82
C LYS A 400 55.45 -13.20 -0.03
N ASP A 401 55.46 -14.52 0.12
CA ASP A 401 54.57 -15.27 1.00
C ASP A 401 55.36 -15.74 2.23
N PHE A 402 55.10 -15.13 3.38
CA PHE A 402 55.74 -15.42 4.64
C PHE A 402 54.95 -16.46 5.47
N SER A 403 53.81 -16.93 5.01
CA SER A 403 52.95 -17.88 5.72
C SER A 403 53.59 -19.25 5.90
N THR A 404 54.44 -19.66 4.93
CA THR A 404 55.16 -20.95 4.96
C THR A 404 56.50 -20.88 5.68
N GLY A 405 56.96 -19.69 6.11
CA GLY A 405 58.31 -19.44 6.62
C GLY A 405 58.43 -19.44 8.14
N LEU A 406 57.34 -19.46 8.92
CA LEU A 406 57.43 -19.40 10.37
C LEU A 406 58.13 -20.61 11.03
N ASN A 407 58.30 -21.72 10.33
CA ASN A 407 59.02 -22.90 10.82
C ASN A 407 60.44 -23.09 10.21
N LYS A 408 60.83 -22.32 9.19
CA LYS A 408 62.17 -22.42 8.57
C LYS A 408 63.12 -21.27 8.90
N ILE A 409 62.67 -20.17 9.47
CA ILE A 409 63.49 -18.97 9.75
C ILE A 409 64.24 -19.05 11.09
N LYS A 410 64.07 -20.10 11.89
CA LYS A 410 64.93 -20.29 13.07
C LYS A 410 66.39 -20.58 12.77
N ASN A 411 66.78 -20.87 11.50
CA ASN A 411 68.13 -21.31 11.12
C ASN A 411 68.86 -20.44 10.11
N PHE A 412 68.36 -19.28 9.70
CA PHE A 412 69.04 -18.51 8.63
C PHE A 412 69.07 -16.97 8.85
N ILE A 413 69.06 -16.47 10.08
CA ILE A 413 69.41 -15.05 10.30
C ILE A 413 70.51 -14.92 11.32
N GLY A 414 71.76 -15.15 10.87
CA GLY A 414 72.88 -14.37 11.32
C GLY A 414 72.85 -13.02 10.62
N ASN A 415 72.71 -11.97 11.38
CA ASN A 415 73.08 -10.59 11.05
C ASN A 415 72.43 -9.90 9.81
N VAL A 416 71.17 -9.58 9.82
CA VAL A 416 70.67 -8.43 9.09
C VAL A 416 69.78 -7.61 10.05
N LYS A 417 70.27 -6.45 10.49
CA LYS A 417 69.47 -5.42 11.10
C LYS A 417 68.52 -4.87 10.00
N LEU A 418 67.31 -5.43 9.90
CA LEU A 418 66.24 -4.79 9.19
C LEU A 418 65.69 -3.65 10.09
N THR A 419 66.14 -2.46 9.82
CA THR A 419 65.46 -1.26 10.32
C THR A 419 64.15 -1.13 9.57
N PHE A 420 63.12 -1.77 10.08
CA PHE A 420 61.77 -1.41 9.72
C PHE A 420 61.47 -0.05 10.37
N SER A 421 61.36 1.00 9.56
CA SER A 421 60.63 2.18 10.01
C SER A 421 59.19 1.70 10.21
N PRO A 422 58.62 1.84 11.43
CA PRO A 422 57.22 1.58 11.62
C PRO A 422 56.47 2.51 10.68
N VAL A 423 55.36 2.06 10.10
CA VAL A 423 54.40 2.94 9.44
C VAL A 423 53.76 3.77 10.54
N GLU A 424 54.53 4.75 11.04
CA GLU A 424 54.09 5.69 12.08
C GLU A 424 53.06 6.73 11.59
N SER A 425 52.70 6.69 10.31
CA SER A 425 51.86 7.74 9.72
C SER A 425 50.35 7.55 9.91
N PHE A 426 49.88 6.44 10.48
CA PHE A 426 48.42 6.26 10.73
C PHE A 426 48.03 6.28 12.21
N PHE A 427 48.95 6.24 13.16
CA PHE A 427 48.65 6.25 14.60
C PHE A 427 49.34 7.37 15.39
N GLY A 428 49.76 8.42 14.71
CA GLY A 428 50.42 9.55 15.35
C GLY A 428 49.50 10.59 15.97
N VAL A 429 48.21 10.34 16.01
CA VAL A 429 47.24 11.26 16.63
C VAL A 429 47.21 11.02 18.12
N LYS A 430 47.71 11.99 18.90
CA LYS A 430 47.58 11.99 20.37
C LYS A 430 46.22 12.51 20.79
N CYS A 431 45.66 11.94 21.85
CA CYS A 431 44.50 12.51 22.53
C CYS A 431 44.84 13.92 23.08
N LYS A 432 44.04 14.93 22.75
CA LYS A 432 44.25 16.31 23.18
C LYS A 432 44.27 16.52 24.71
N ASN A 433 43.60 15.66 25.45
CA ASN A 433 43.44 15.81 26.90
C ASN A 433 44.48 15.04 27.71
N CYS A 434 45.03 13.94 27.21
CA CYS A 434 45.98 13.13 27.97
C CYS A 434 47.31 12.85 27.25
N GLU A 435 47.47 13.36 26.01
CA GLU A 435 48.67 13.17 25.17
C GLU A 435 49.06 11.73 24.84
N HIS A 436 48.27 10.72 25.26
CA HIS A 436 48.51 9.33 24.95
C HIS A 436 48.17 9.02 23.46
N LEU A 437 48.87 8.06 22.88
CA LEU A 437 48.58 7.60 21.51
C LEU A 437 47.22 6.93 21.46
N LEU A 438 46.41 7.21 20.43
CA LEU A 438 45.05 6.67 20.28
C LEU A 438 44.95 5.14 20.31
N LYS A 439 46.06 4.39 20.12
CA LYS A 439 46.09 2.93 20.24
C LYS A 439 45.70 2.40 21.64
N ASN A 440 45.80 3.24 22.65
CA ASN A 440 45.47 2.89 24.03
C ASN A 440 44.07 3.33 24.47
N HIS A 441 43.20 3.69 23.52
CA HIS A 441 41.86 4.16 23.74
C HIS A 441 40.83 3.18 23.18
N GLU A 442 39.76 2.97 23.90
CA GLU A 442 38.59 2.22 23.43
C GLU A 442 37.52 3.18 22.94
N LYS A 443 37.01 2.93 21.72
CA LYS A 443 35.95 3.75 21.11
C LYS A 443 34.60 3.38 21.74
N LEU A 444 33.95 4.35 22.37
CA LEU A 444 32.58 4.19 22.89
C LEU A 444 31.53 4.53 21.83
N TYR A 445 30.32 4.02 21.99
CA TYR A 445 29.25 3.99 21.00
C TYR A 445 28.70 5.37 20.58
N ASP A 446 29.05 6.44 21.29
CA ASP A 446 28.52 7.80 21.16
C ASP A 446 29.56 8.84 20.72
N GLY A 447 30.69 8.41 20.16
CA GLY A 447 31.75 9.31 19.68
C GLY A 447 32.76 9.73 20.77
N TRP A 448 32.71 9.07 21.93
CA TRP A 448 33.66 9.26 23.00
C TRP A 448 34.71 8.14 23.01
N ILE A 449 35.93 8.46 23.44
CA ILE A 449 37.01 7.50 23.53
C ILE A 449 37.43 7.39 25.00
N LYS A 450 37.44 6.18 25.54
CA LYS A 450 37.97 5.91 26.87
C LYS A 450 39.49 5.68 26.81
N CYS A 451 40.24 6.45 27.57
CA CYS A 451 41.69 6.24 27.69
C CYS A 451 41.99 5.24 28.79
N ASN A 452 42.59 4.11 28.41
CA ASN A 452 42.93 3.05 29.36
C ASN A 452 44.15 3.39 30.25
N ASP A 453 44.93 4.42 29.87
CA ASP A 453 46.13 4.84 30.57
C ASP A 453 45.96 6.14 31.39
N CYS A 454 44.74 6.70 31.47
CA CYS A 454 44.47 7.88 32.29
C CYS A 454 44.21 7.48 33.74
N PRO A 455 44.90 8.11 34.73
CA PRO A 455 44.72 7.77 36.17
C PRO A 455 43.37 8.22 36.75
N GLU A 456 42.60 9.04 36.07
CA GLU A 456 41.27 9.46 36.45
C GLU A 456 40.23 8.66 35.65
N GLY A 457 39.83 7.50 36.21
CA GLY A 457 38.82 6.64 35.59
C GLY A 457 37.51 7.41 35.38
N ASP A 458 36.85 7.12 34.26
CA ASP A 458 35.45 7.46 33.87
C ASP A 458 35.20 8.72 33.04
N ASN A 459 36.17 9.46 32.59
CA ASN A 459 35.94 10.56 31.64
C ASN A 459 36.25 10.13 30.20
N ALA A 460 35.22 9.91 29.38
CA ALA A 460 35.34 9.72 27.93
C ALA A 460 35.83 11.02 27.27
N CYS A 461 36.84 10.95 26.42
CA CYS A 461 37.32 12.09 25.65
C CYS A 461 36.47 12.28 24.40
N PRO A 462 36.01 13.51 24.07
CA PRO A 462 35.37 13.77 22.80
C PRO A 462 36.34 13.62 21.64
N TYR A 463 35.90 12.94 20.60
CA TYR A 463 36.63 12.82 19.34
C TYR A 463 36.55 14.14 18.58
N ASN A 464 37.68 14.79 18.33
CA ASN A 464 37.81 15.91 17.39
C ASN A 464 38.57 15.45 16.17
#